data_cc6f5fc970ee1046e12ec7b76b29ebcf
#
_entry.id   cc6f5fc970ee1046e12ec7b76b29ebcf
#
_cell.length_a   1.000
_cell.length_b   1.000
_cell.length_c   1.000
_cell.angle_alpha   90.00
_cell.angle_beta   90.00
_cell.angle_gamma   90.00
#
_symmetry.space_group_name_H-M   'P 1'
#
loop_
_entity.id
_entity.type
_entity.pdbx_description
1 polymer ?
#
loop_
_entity_poly.entity_id
_entity_poly.type
_entity_poly.pdbx_seq_one_letter_code
_entity_poly.pdbx_strand_id
1 'polypeptide(L)'
;MLVGAATSSLLARRAAAESIAVPIRLQAELLAKMASYDRNFQARTGERVRTLLLTKLGDPESARAGAEMKTALASIPSIGGLPHDEELASYADAAALADICRARKVSILYVAPGFSQQVDTMREAVSELSLLTVGSLADYVPNGIVLGFDLVSGRSKLLVNLTQARRQQIDFRAEVLKLTRVYE
;
A
#
# COMPACT_ATOMS: atom_id res chain seq x y z
N MET A 1 7.61 62.24 -3.98
CA MET A 1 8.27 60.99 -4.35
C MET A 1 7.88 59.95 -3.32
N LEU A 2 6.89 59.10 -3.63
CA LEU A 2 6.51 57.95 -2.80
C LEU A 2 7.03 56.70 -3.48
N VAL A 3 7.92 55.99 -2.80
CA VAL A 3 8.43 54.69 -3.23
C VAL A 3 7.54 53.63 -2.59
N GLY A 4 6.71 52.98 -3.41
CA GLY A 4 5.89 51.86 -2.99
C GLY A 4 6.73 50.59 -2.91
N ALA A 5 6.88 50.02 -1.71
CA ALA A 5 7.46 48.72 -1.51
C ALA A 5 6.41 47.64 -1.78
N ALA A 6 6.55 46.90 -2.87
CA ALA A 6 5.78 45.71 -3.18
C ALA A 6 6.33 44.53 -2.35
N THR A 7 5.62 44.17 -1.29
CA THR A 7 5.90 42.96 -0.54
C THR A 7 5.32 41.75 -1.28
N SER A 8 6.17 41.01 -1.98
CA SER A 8 5.84 39.73 -2.59
C SER A 8 5.70 38.70 -1.48
N SER A 9 4.46 38.35 -1.10
CA SER A 9 4.16 37.23 -0.21
C SER A 9 4.37 35.92 -0.99
N LEU A 10 5.53 35.33 -0.87
CA LEU A 10 5.74 33.92 -1.22
C LEU A 10 4.95 33.06 -0.21
N LEU A 11 3.72 32.73 -0.58
CA LEU A 11 2.99 31.64 0.03
C LEU A 11 3.71 30.33 -0.30
N ALA A 12 4.66 29.95 0.56
CA ALA A 12 5.18 28.59 0.57
C ALA A 12 4.00 27.66 0.84
N ARG A 13 3.46 26.99 -0.19
CA ARG A 13 2.61 25.83 -0.05
C ARG A 13 3.47 24.80 0.72
N ARG A 14 3.26 24.71 2.04
CA ARG A 14 3.66 23.54 2.78
C ARG A 14 2.93 22.35 2.13
N ALA A 15 3.67 21.52 1.42
CA ALA A 15 3.20 20.19 1.08
C ALA A 15 2.74 19.57 2.39
N ALA A 16 1.45 19.26 2.50
CA ALA A 16 0.95 18.54 3.66
C ALA A 16 1.75 17.22 3.69
N ALA A 17 2.46 16.99 4.79
CA ALA A 17 3.19 15.75 4.95
C ALA A 17 2.17 14.60 4.84
N GLU A 18 2.41 13.66 3.96
CA GLU A 18 1.61 12.44 3.82
C GLU A 18 1.68 11.71 5.16
N SER A 19 0.63 11.76 5.98
CA SER A 19 0.64 11.17 7.32
C SER A 19 -0.10 9.84 7.34
N ILE A 20 0.52 8.84 7.95
CA ILE A 20 -0.11 7.54 8.21
C ILE A 20 -1.14 7.71 9.32
N ALA A 21 -2.44 7.61 8.97
CA ALA A 21 -3.53 7.77 9.92
C ALA A 21 -3.70 6.54 10.83
N VAL A 22 -3.51 5.33 10.29
CA VAL A 22 -3.66 4.06 11.02
C VAL A 22 -2.27 3.54 11.39
N PRO A 23 -2.00 3.21 12.68
CA PRO A 23 -0.70 2.68 13.09
C PRO A 23 -0.26 1.48 12.26
N ILE A 24 1.02 1.43 11.85
CA ILE A 24 1.56 0.41 10.93
C ILE A 24 1.37 -1.01 11.49
N ARG A 25 1.53 -1.20 12.80
CA ARG A 25 1.26 -2.49 13.43
C ARG A 25 -0.18 -2.98 13.18
N LEU A 26 -1.16 -2.07 13.32
CA LEU A 26 -2.55 -2.39 13.05
C LEU A 26 -2.78 -2.64 11.55
N GLN A 27 -2.11 -1.88 10.67
CA GLN A 27 -2.16 -2.16 9.22
C GLN A 27 -1.66 -3.58 8.91
N ALA A 28 -0.57 -4.04 9.53
CA ALA A 28 -0.04 -5.39 9.35
C ALA A 28 -1.04 -6.48 9.80
N GLU A 29 -1.66 -6.31 10.96
CA GLU A 29 -2.69 -7.22 11.48
C GLU A 29 -3.92 -7.28 10.56
N LEU A 30 -4.39 -6.11 10.09
CA LEU A 30 -5.52 -6.01 9.16
C LEU A 30 -5.19 -6.59 7.78
N LEU A 31 -3.98 -6.38 7.27
CA LEU A 31 -3.50 -6.97 6.02
C LEU A 31 -3.51 -8.49 6.11
N ALA A 32 -2.90 -9.07 7.15
CA ALA A 32 -2.86 -10.52 7.35
C ALA A 32 -4.27 -11.12 7.43
N LYS A 33 -5.18 -10.43 8.11
CA LYS A 33 -6.58 -10.82 8.19
C LYS A 33 -7.29 -10.71 6.84
N MET A 34 -7.09 -9.62 6.09
CA MET A 34 -7.70 -9.43 4.77
C MET A 34 -7.24 -10.48 3.75
N ALA A 35 -5.99 -10.89 3.80
CA ALA A 35 -5.45 -11.96 2.95
C ALA A 35 -6.25 -13.28 3.10
N SER A 36 -6.71 -13.60 4.31
CA SER A 36 -7.53 -14.80 4.55
C SER A 36 -8.95 -14.75 3.97
N TYR A 37 -9.43 -13.55 3.59
CA TYR A 37 -10.72 -13.36 2.93
C TYR A 37 -10.64 -13.32 1.41
N ASP A 38 -9.43 -13.38 0.82
CA ASP A 38 -9.25 -13.52 -0.62
C ASP A 38 -9.37 -15.01 -1.01
N ARG A 39 -10.40 -15.34 -1.81
CA ARG A 39 -10.66 -16.73 -2.26
C ARG A 39 -9.53 -17.29 -3.11
N ASN A 40 -8.81 -16.42 -3.81
CA ASN A 40 -7.71 -16.81 -4.70
C ASN A 40 -6.35 -16.80 -4.00
N PHE A 41 -6.27 -16.40 -2.73
CA PHE A 41 -5.00 -16.13 -2.05
C PHE A 41 -4.04 -17.31 -2.12
N GLN A 42 -4.49 -18.49 -1.70
CA GLN A 42 -3.64 -19.68 -1.65
C GLN A 42 -3.21 -20.15 -3.06
N ALA A 43 -4.13 -20.10 -4.03
CA ALA A 43 -3.84 -20.52 -5.41
C ALA A 43 -2.76 -19.64 -6.08
N ARG A 44 -2.79 -18.32 -5.87
CA ARG A 44 -1.81 -17.39 -6.46
C ARG A 44 -0.52 -17.25 -5.63
N THR A 45 -0.54 -17.57 -4.35
CA THR A 45 0.61 -17.42 -3.44
C THR A 45 1.45 -18.70 -3.38
N GLY A 46 0.83 -19.87 -3.54
CA GLY A 46 1.46 -21.18 -3.36
C GLY A 46 1.73 -21.49 -1.89
N GLU A 47 2.91 -22.00 -1.57
CA GLU A 47 3.25 -22.51 -0.24
C GLU A 47 3.73 -21.43 0.74
N ARG A 48 4.09 -20.23 0.23
CA ARG A 48 4.69 -19.16 1.03
C ARG A 48 4.32 -17.78 0.49
N VAL A 49 3.92 -16.89 1.39
CA VAL A 49 3.66 -15.48 1.06
C VAL A 49 4.98 -14.73 0.96
N ARG A 50 5.20 -14.04 -0.17
CA ARG A 50 6.33 -13.14 -0.37
C ARG A 50 5.82 -11.71 -0.39
N THR A 51 6.18 -10.95 0.64
CA THR A 51 5.79 -9.55 0.78
C THR A 51 6.95 -8.64 0.41
N LEU A 52 6.76 -7.81 -0.60
CA LEU A 52 7.69 -6.74 -0.95
C LEU A 52 7.22 -5.43 -0.30
N LEU A 53 8.10 -4.83 0.49
CA LEU A 53 7.87 -3.56 1.18
C LEU A 53 8.60 -2.46 0.40
N LEU A 54 7.83 -1.71 -0.40
CA LEU A 54 8.37 -0.69 -1.29
C LEU A 54 8.57 0.62 -0.54
N THR A 55 9.80 1.13 -0.57
CA THR A 55 10.16 2.41 0.05
C THR A 55 10.72 3.39 -0.98
N LYS A 56 10.57 4.68 -0.72
CA LYS A 56 11.06 5.75 -1.57
C LYS A 56 12.49 6.10 -1.19
N LEU A 57 13.39 6.07 -2.17
CA LEU A 57 14.79 6.41 -1.95
C LEU A 57 14.93 7.87 -1.49
N GLY A 58 15.72 8.10 -0.45
CA GLY A 58 15.95 9.43 0.10
C GLY A 58 14.79 9.99 0.95
N ASP A 59 13.74 9.21 1.21
CA ASP A 59 12.62 9.59 2.07
C ASP A 59 12.69 8.85 3.42
N PRO A 60 13.09 9.54 4.51
CA PRO A 60 13.23 8.92 5.82
C PRO A 60 11.92 8.37 6.40
N GLU A 61 10.77 9.01 6.10
CA GLU A 61 9.46 8.56 6.57
C GLU A 61 9.06 7.27 5.86
N SER A 62 9.26 7.20 4.55
CA SER A 62 9.06 5.99 3.77
C SER A 62 9.92 4.83 4.26
N ALA A 63 11.22 5.09 4.51
CA ALA A 63 12.14 4.08 5.01
C ALA A 63 11.74 3.57 6.41
N ARG A 64 11.38 4.49 7.32
CA ARG A 64 10.90 4.15 8.66
C ARG A 64 9.62 3.32 8.61
N ALA A 65 8.63 3.71 7.79
CA ALA A 65 7.39 3.00 7.63
C ALA A 65 7.59 1.58 7.08
N GLY A 66 8.46 1.42 6.09
CA GLY A 66 8.81 0.09 5.56
C GLY A 66 9.48 -0.82 6.60
N ALA A 67 10.42 -0.28 7.37
CA ALA A 67 11.09 -1.03 8.44
C ALA A 67 10.13 -1.44 9.57
N GLU A 68 9.22 -0.54 9.97
CA GLU A 68 8.19 -0.80 10.96
C GLU A 68 7.20 -1.87 10.49
N MET A 69 6.76 -1.80 9.21
CA MET A 69 5.90 -2.82 8.61
C MET A 69 6.59 -4.18 8.56
N LYS A 70 7.87 -4.23 8.18
CA LYS A 70 8.66 -5.48 8.22
C LYS A 70 8.67 -6.10 9.61
N THR A 71 8.95 -5.31 10.63
CA THR A 71 8.97 -5.77 12.02
C THR A 71 7.58 -6.24 12.48
N ALA A 72 6.53 -5.50 12.12
CA ALA A 72 5.16 -5.84 12.47
C ALA A 72 4.70 -7.15 11.82
N LEU A 73 4.95 -7.35 10.51
CA LEU A 73 4.64 -8.59 9.82
C LEU A 73 5.43 -9.76 10.37
N ALA A 74 6.73 -9.61 10.63
CA ALA A 74 7.56 -10.67 11.21
C ALA A 74 7.07 -11.17 12.59
N SER A 75 6.25 -10.38 13.29
CA SER A 75 5.62 -10.78 14.55
C SER A 75 4.33 -11.59 14.38
N ILE A 76 3.80 -11.69 13.16
CA ILE A 76 2.58 -12.43 12.83
C ILE A 76 2.95 -13.87 12.46
N PRO A 77 2.30 -14.90 13.04
CA PRO A 77 2.72 -16.29 12.81
C PRO A 77 2.47 -16.78 11.38
N SER A 78 1.45 -16.26 10.70
CA SER A 78 1.09 -16.65 9.32
C SER A 78 0.23 -15.59 8.66
N ILE A 79 0.30 -15.49 7.33
CA ILE A 79 -0.60 -14.68 6.51
C ILE A 79 -1.48 -15.62 5.69
N GLY A 80 -2.81 -15.53 5.88
CA GLY A 80 -3.74 -16.47 5.22
C GLY A 80 -3.47 -17.96 5.52
N GLY A 81 -2.87 -18.26 6.69
CA GLY A 81 -2.50 -19.61 7.11
C GLY A 81 -1.18 -20.13 6.55
N LEU A 82 -0.46 -19.30 5.76
CA LEU A 82 0.81 -19.67 5.14
C LEU A 82 2.01 -18.98 5.82
N PRO A 83 3.19 -19.64 5.82
CA PRO A 83 4.44 -18.99 6.20
C PRO A 83 4.74 -17.83 5.25
N HIS A 84 5.47 -16.82 5.72
CA HIS A 84 5.73 -15.61 4.94
C HIS A 84 7.16 -15.08 5.14
N ASP A 85 7.59 -14.27 4.17
CA ASP A 85 8.86 -13.54 4.20
C ASP A 85 8.62 -12.09 3.75
N GLU A 86 9.33 -11.15 4.36
CA GLU A 86 9.27 -9.72 4.06
C GLU A 86 10.61 -9.23 3.55
N GLU A 87 10.58 -8.56 2.43
CA GLU A 87 11.76 -7.93 1.84
C GLU A 87 11.52 -6.44 1.60
N LEU A 88 12.50 -5.61 1.99
CA LEU A 88 12.52 -4.19 1.67
C LEU A 88 13.14 -3.98 0.27
N ALA A 89 12.52 -3.11 -0.52
CA ALA A 89 13.08 -2.65 -1.79
C ALA A 89 12.86 -1.15 -1.96
N SER A 90 13.89 -0.48 -2.48
CA SER A 90 13.73 0.92 -2.89
C SER A 90 13.14 1.00 -4.29
N TYR A 91 12.18 1.88 -4.49
CA TYR A 91 11.61 2.14 -5.79
C TYR A 91 12.62 2.84 -6.71
N ALA A 92 12.86 2.28 -7.86
CA ALA A 92 13.63 2.89 -8.94
C ALA A 92 12.68 3.50 -9.99
N ASP A 93 11.91 2.63 -10.65
CA ASP A 93 10.89 2.97 -11.63
C ASP A 93 9.83 1.87 -11.72
N ALA A 94 8.80 2.08 -12.53
CA ALA A 94 7.66 1.18 -12.65
C ALA A 94 8.03 -0.15 -13.36
N ALA A 95 8.93 -0.13 -14.33
CA ALA A 95 9.36 -1.33 -15.05
C ALA A 95 10.18 -2.23 -14.13
N ALA A 96 11.15 -1.66 -13.42
CA ALA A 96 11.95 -2.37 -12.42
C ALA A 96 11.07 -2.97 -11.30
N LEU A 97 10.02 -2.24 -10.86
CA LEU A 97 9.06 -2.75 -9.90
C LEU A 97 8.32 -3.99 -10.42
N ALA A 98 7.80 -3.94 -11.65
CA ALA A 98 7.11 -5.07 -12.24
C ALA A 98 8.05 -6.29 -12.41
N ASP A 99 9.27 -6.05 -12.82
CA ASP A 99 10.28 -7.11 -13.01
C ASP A 99 10.66 -7.78 -11.68
N ILE A 100 10.89 -7.00 -10.63
CA ILE A 100 11.18 -7.56 -9.30
C ILE A 100 9.99 -8.34 -8.74
N CYS A 101 8.76 -7.85 -8.94
CA CYS A 101 7.54 -8.56 -8.52
C CYS A 101 7.41 -9.92 -9.23
N ARG A 102 7.66 -9.98 -10.54
CA ARG A 102 7.62 -11.23 -11.30
C ARG A 102 8.75 -12.19 -10.89
N ALA A 103 9.99 -11.70 -10.88
CA ALA A 103 11.17 -12.52 -10.59
C ALA A 103 11.12 -13.17 -9.20
N ARG A 104 10.60 -12.45 -8.21
CA ARG A 104 10.51 -12.91 -6.82
C ARG A 104 9.16 -13.55 -6.47
N LYS A 105 8.23 -13.63 -7.43
CA LYS A 105 6.86 -14.15 -7.22
C LYS A 105 6.20 -13.48 -6.02
N VAL A 106 6.21 -12.14 -6.02
CA VAL A 106 5.63 -11.33 -4.95
C VAL A 106 4.13 -11.58 -4.85
N SER A 107 3.65 -11.91 -3.68
CA SER A 107 2.22 -12.15 -3.39
C SER A 107 1.53 -10.91 -2.86
N ILE A 108 2.27 -10.08 -2.12
CA ILE A 108 1.81 -8.83 -1.52
C ILE A 108 2.84 -7.74 -1.78
N LEU A 109 2.40 -6.60 -2.30
CA LEU A 109 3.20 -5.39 -2.46
C LEU A 109 2.66 -4.31 -1.50
N TYR A 110 3.41 -3.99 -0.46
CA TYR A 110 3.11 -2.87 0.42
C TYR A 110 3.82 -1.61 -0.06
N VAL A 111 3.08 -0.53 -0.24
CA VAL A 111 3.57 0.77 -0.69
C VAL A 111 3.63 1.72 0.49
N ALA A 112 4.83 2.06 0.94
CA ALA A 112 5.10 3.00 2.03
C ALA A 112 4.66 4.44 1.65
N PRO A 113 4.69 5.45 2.55
CA PRO A 113 4.42 6.84 2.20
C PRO A 113 5.39 7.41 1.16
N GLY A 114 5.04 8.54 0.56
CA GLY A 114 5.89 9.28 -0.36
C GLY A 114 5.63 9.04 -1.84
N PHE A 115 4.61 8.24 -2.19
CA PHE A 115 4.36 7.83 -3.57
C PHE A 115 3.10 8.40 -4.23
N SER A 116 2.45 9.43 -3.65
CA SER A 116 1.19 9.97 -4.20
C SER A 116 1.25 10.37 -5.67
N GLN A 117 2.42 10.76 -6.17
CA GLN A 117 2.62 11.11 -7.58
C GLN A 117 2.95 9.90 -8.48
N GLN A 118 3.35 8.78 -7.91
CA GLN A 118 3.79 7.58 -8.63
C GLN A 118 2.77 6.44 -8.60
N VAL A 119 1.71 6.53 -7.77
CA VAL A 119 0.72 5.45 -7.57
C VAL A 119 0.09 5.01 -8.89
N ASP A 120 -0.31 5.93 -9.76
CA ASP A 120 -0.90 5.59 -11.06
C ASP A 120 0.06 4.80 -11.95
N THR A 121 1.33 5.22 -12.03
CA THR A 121 2.34 4.55 -12.83
C THR A 121 2.67 3.15 -12.25
N MET A 122 2.72 3.04 -10.92
CA MET A 122 2.88 1.73 -10.26
C MET A 122 1.68 0.81 -10.52
N ARG A 123 0.46 1.35 -10.40
CA ARG A 123 -0.78 0.62 -10.69
C ARG A 123 -0.73 0.01 -12.09
N GLU A 124 -0.38 0.80 -13.11
CA GLU A 124 -0.29 0.32 -14.49
C GLU A 124 0.73 -0.81 -14.62
N ALA A 125 1.91 -0.66 -14.02
CA ALA A 125 2.98 -1.65 -14.10
C ALA A 125 2.64 -3.00 -13.46
N VAL A 126 1.80 -3.01 -12.41
CA VAL A 126 1.47 -4.23 -11.66
C VAL A 126 0.03 -4.72 -11.87
N SER A 127 -0.78 -4.05 -12.71
CA SER A 127 -2.22 -4.36 -12.85
C SER A 127 -2.51 -5.75 -13.42
N GLU A 128 -1.59 -6.30 -14.21
CA GLU A 128 -1.71 -7.65 -14.78
C GLU A 128 -0.99 -8.72 -13.94
N LEU A 129 -0.46 -8.35 -12.79
CA LEU A 129 0.21 -9.28 -11.88
C LEU A 129 -0.77 -9.78 -10.82
N SER A 130 -0.78 -11.09 -10.58
CA SER A 130 -1.58 -11.71 -9.52
C SER A 130 -0.97 -11.46 -8.15
N LEU A 131 -1.05 -10.23 -7.65
CA LEU A 131 -0.53 -9.84 -6.33
C LEU A 131 -1.46 -8.83 -5.65
N LEU A 132 -1.50 -8.82 -4.32
CA LEU A 132 -2.27 -7.88 -3.53
C LEU A 132 -1.45 -6.61 -3.31
N THR A 133 -1.87 -5.48 -3.90
CA THR A 133 -1.29 -4.18 -3.57
C THR A 133 -1.94 -3.59 -2.32
N VAL A 134 -1.13 -3.07 -1.39
CA VAL A 134 -1.54 -2.50 -0.11
C VAL A 134 -0.88 -1.15 0.09
N GLY A 135 -1.65 -0.12 0.35
CA GLY A 135 -1.15 1.24 0.57
C GLY A 135 -1.11 1.61 2.04
N SER A 136 -0.04 2.26 2.45
CA SER A 136 0.09 2.86 3.79
C SER A 136 -0.85 4.05 4.02
N LEU A 137 -1.27 4.71 2.93
CA LEU A 137 -2.11 5.91 2.93
C LEU A 137 -3.46 5.62 2.28
N ALA A 138 -4.52 6.21 2.84
CA ALA A 138 -5.89 6.07 2.34
C ALA A 138 -6.05 6.53 0.88
N ASP A 139 -5.36 7.61 0.50
CA ASP A 139 -5.46 8.23 -0.82
C ASP A 139 -4.86 7.37 -1.95
N TYR A 140 -4.09 6.33 -1.63
CA TYR A 140 -3.58 5.41 -2.64
C TYR A 140 -4.66 4.50 -3.21
N VAL A 141 -5.72 4.21 -2.45
CA VAL A 141 -6.77 3.27 -2.87
C VAL A 141 -7.63 3.80 -4.02
N PRO A 142 -8.18 5.03 -3.99
CA PRO A 142 -8.89 5.56 -5.14
C PRO A 142 -8.00 5.70 -6.39
N ASN A 143 -6.67 5.80 -6.21
CA ASN A 143 -5.69 5.89 -7.30
C ASN A 143 -5.16 4.53 -7.78
N GLY A 144 -5.75 3.42 -7.32
CA GLY A 144 -5.53 2.08 -7.89
C GLY A 144 -4.70 1.11 -7.06
N ILE A 145 -4.48 1.37 -5.78
CA ILE A 145 -4.04 0.35 -4.82
C ILE A 145 -5.26 -0.44 -4.34
N VAL A 146 -5.14 -1.76 -4.25
CA VAL A 146 -6.28 -2.64 -3.94
C VAL A 146 -6.79 -2.45 -2.53
N LEU A 147 -5.91 -2.45 -1.54
CA LEU A 147 -6.23 -2.42 -0.11
C LEU A 147 -5.55 -1.22 0.56
N GLY A 148 -6.25 -0.56 1.44
CA GLY A 148 -5.70 0.51 2.28
C GLY A 148 -6.46 0.66 3.57
N PHE A 149 -6.03 1.64 4.36
CA PHE A 149 -6.50 1.87 5.71
C PHE A 149 -6.78 3.35 5.92
N ASP A 150 -7.89 3.66 6.59
CA ASP A 150 -8.28 5.01 6.96
C ASP A 150 -8.68 5.07 8.43
N LEU A 151 -8.70 6.26 8.99
CA LEU A 151 -9.18 6.52 10.35
C LEU A 151 -10.43 7.42 10.28
N VAL A 152 -11.59 6.84 10.49
CA VAL A 152 -12.87 7.55 10.46
C VAL A 152 -13.46 7.61 11.86
N SER A 153 -13.61 8.81 12.41
CA SER A 153 -14.13 9.03 13.77
C SER A 153 -13.40 8.19 14.85
N GLY A 154 -12.06 8.12 14.73
CA GLY A 154 -11.20 7.39 15.68
C GLY A 154 -11.22 5.86 15.50
N ARG A 155 -11.89 5.34 14.48
CA ARG A 155 -11.94 3.90 14.18
C ARG A 155 -11.24 3.59 12.87
N SER A 156 -10.43 2.54 12.85
CA SER A 156 -9.83 2.06 11.61
C SER A 156 -10.90 1.56 10.64
N LYS A 157 -10.80 1.98 9.38
CA LYS A 157 -11.67 1.60 8.28
C LYS A 157 -10.82 0.99 7.17
N LEU A 158 -11.22 -0.17 6.70
CA LEU A 158 -10.63 -0.80 5.52
C LEU A 158 -11.17 -0.16 4.25
N LEU A 159 -10.29 0.07 3.29
CA LEU A 159 -10.59 0.61 1.96
C LEU A 159 -10.23 -0.45 0.92
N VAL A 160 -11.10 -0.67 -0.06
CA VAL A 160 -10.86 -1.65 -1.13
C VAL A 160 -11.23 -1.04 -2.48
N ASN A 161 -10.32 -1.13 -3.45
CA ASN A 161 -10.58 -0.82 -4.86
C ASN A 161 -10.91 -2.12 -5.60
N LEU A 162 -12.19 -2.31 -5.93
CA LEU A 162 -12.67 -3.54 -6.57
C LEU A 162 -12.25 -3.65 -8.03
N THR A 163 -12.19 -2.53 -8.75
CA THR A 163 -11.71 -2.54 -10.14
C THR A 163 -10.27 -3.05 -10.22
N GLN A 164 -9.41 -2.53 -9.36
CA GLN A 164 -8.02 -2.97 -9.32
C GLN A 164 -7.88 -4.39 -8.75
N ALA A 165 -8.67 -4.75 -7.75
CA ALA A 165 -8.71 -6.11 -7.21
C ALA A 165 -8.99 -7.15 -8.31
N ARG A 166 -9.99 -6.92 -9.15
CA ARG A 166 -10.32 -7.82 -10.28
C ARG A 166 -9.16 -7.95 -11.27
N ARG A 167 -8.48 -6.86 -11.62
CA ARG A 167 -7.31 -6.87 -12.51
C ARG A 167 -6.16 -7.71 -11.93
N GLN A 168 -5.95 -7.63 -10.63
CA GLN A 168 -4.92 -8.36 -9.90
C GLN A 168 -5.38 -9.75 -9.40
N GLN A 169 -6.54 -10.24 -9.88
CA GLN A 169 -7.10 -11.56 -9.54
C GLN A 169 -7.36 -11.75 -8.02
N ILE A 170 -7.67 -10.65 -7.34
CA ILE A 170 -8.07 -10.65 -5.94
C ILE A 170 -9.60 -10.78 -5.86
N ASP A 171 -10.10 -11.79 -5.13
CA ASP A 171 -11.52 -12.04 -4.94
C ASP A 171 -11.88 -12.07 -3.45
N PHE A 172 -12.14 -10.90 -2.91
CA PHE A 172 -12.57 -10.81 -1.51
C PHE A 172 -13.99 -11.33 -1.30
N ARG A 173 -14.19 -12.09 -0.24
CA ARG A 173 -15.51 -12.58 0.18
C ARG A 173 -16.46 -11.43 0.50
N ALA A 174 -17.73 -11.60 0.16
CA ALA A 174 -18.76 -10.57 0.34
C ALA A 174 -18.92 -10.12 1.80
N GLU A 175 -18.66 -11.02 2.77
CA GLU A 175 -18.77 -10.71 4.19
C GLU A 175 -17.80 -9.61 4.61
N VAL A 176 -16.56 -9.67 4.13
CA VAL A 176 -15.57 -8.64 4.49
C VAL A 176 -15.81 -7.35 3.72
N LEU A 177 -16.27 -7.40 2.48
CA LEU A 177 -16.57 -6.20 1.70
C LEU A 177 -17.66 -5.33 2.34
N LYS A 178 -18.63 -5.92 3.04
CA LYS A 178 -19.63 -5.17 3.81
C LYS A 178 -19.04 -4.31 4.93
N LEU A 179 -17.85 -4.63 5.39
CA LEU A 179 -17.15 -3.91 6.46
C LEU A 179 -16.15 -2.87 5.93
N THR A 180 -15.95 -2.83 4.61
CA THR A 180 -14.99 -1.94 3.94
C THR A 180 -15.69 -0.73 3.31
N ARG A 181 -14.92 0.30 3.01
CA ARG A 181 -15.30 1.33 2.04
C ARG A 181 -14.81 0.87 0.66
N VAL A 182 -15.74 0.71 -0.26
CA VAL A 182 -15.45 0.20 -1.60
C VAL A 182 -15.31 1.36 -2.58
N TYR A 183 -14.30 1.25 -3.46
CA TYR A 183 -14.08 2.09 -4.65
C TYR A 183 -14.22 1.20 -5.90
N GLU A 184 -14.87 1.75 -6.94
CA GLU A 184 -15.10 1.11 -8.25
C GLU A 184 -14.47 1.92 -9.39
#